data_1655fe32d622e5a56394beafe5861e27
#
_entry.id   1655fe32d622e5a56394beafe5861e27
#
_cell.length_a   1.000
_cell.length_b   1.000
_cell.length_c   1.000
_cell.angle_alpha   90.00
_cell.angle_beta   90.00
_cell.angle_gamma   90.00
#
_symmetry.space_group_name_H-M   'P 1'
#
loop_
_entity.id
_entity.type
_entity.pdbx_description
1 polymer ?
#
loop_
_entity_poly.entity_id
_entity_poly.type
_entity_poly.pdbx_seq_one_letter_code
_entity_poly.pdbx_strand_id
1 'polypeptide(L)'
;DRLARVMAGVSVGLILSGGGARAYSHIGVVRALRDRGVPIDFVGGASMGAVIAACVAMGWDDAEIDMRIRKAFVESNPLGDYTLPVVGMVKGVRVNARLKEHFGDAEIGDLDIPFFATSTNLMTGTQRIHRTGQLRDALRATISLPGILPPVVDGKDLLVDGAVLNNFPVDVMRDMHRGFVIGSDVTRQPEGLKIDEFEKPAGFFRWVARHGFSSPPPIAGVLMRSATIRADTEFGRDMTDVLILPELAETELRDWENYDACVESGYQAALLALDETSMVTLPRPETALLTNL
;
A
#
# COMPACT_ATOMS: atom_id res chain seq x y z
N ASP A 1 6.51 17.34 -19.21
CA ASP A 1 5.11 17.10 -19.55
C ASP A 1 4.85 15.58 -19.57
N ARG A 2 3.87 15.12 -18.76
CA ARG A 2 3.50 13.69 -18.64
C ARG A 2 3.07 13.11 -20.01
N LEU A 3 2.22 13.82 -20.73
CA LEU A 3 1.71 13.34 -22.02
C LEU A 3 2.84 13.05 -23.00
N ALA A 4 3.84 13.91 -23.07
CA ALA A 4 5.00 13.71 -23.92
C ALA A 4 5.79 12.45 -23.53
N ARG A 5 6.00 12.19 -22.22
CA ARG A 5 6.68 10.97 -21.75
C ARG A 5 5.87 9.71 -22.06
N VAL A 6 4.56 9.76 -21.89
CA VAL A 6 3.67 8.63 -22.22
C VAL A 6 3.72 8.33 -23.72
N MET A 7 3.63 9.35 -24.58
CA MET A 7 3.72 9.18 -26.04
C MET A 7 5.08 8.65 -26.50
N ALA A 8 6.15 9.10 -25.84
CA ALA A 8 7.51 8.64 -26.12
C ALA A 8 7.84 7.25 -25.54
N GLY A 9 6.94 6.65 -24.73
CA GLY A 9 7.19 5.37 -24.07
C GLY A 9 8.23 5.42 -22.94
N VAL A 10 8.47 6.61 -22.37
CA VAL A 10 9.44 6.85 -21.28
C VAL A 10 8.77 7.35 -20.00
N SER A 11 7.47 7.10 -19.86
CA SER A 11 6.74 7.40 -18.63
C SER A 11 7.24 6.56 -17.45
N VAL A 12 7.05 7.04 -16.23
CA VAL A 12 7.45 6.37 -15.00
C VAL A 12 6.22 5.98 -14.19
N GLY A 13 6.06 4.68 -13.93
CA GLY A 13 5.05 4.13 -13.04
C GLY A 13 5.66 3.79 -11.67
N LEU A 14 4.99 4.20 -10.59
CA LEU A 14 5.37 3.88 -9.23
C LEU A 14 4.40 2.86 -8.62
N ILE A 15 4.92 1.75 -8.12
CA ILE A 15 4.16 0.72 -7.42
C ILE A 15 4.57 0.63 -5.96
N LEU A 16 3.57 0.64 -5.08
CA LEU A 16 3.73 0.59 -3.64
C LEU A 16 3.04 -0.66 -3.08
N SER A 17 3.82 -1.56 -2.49
CA SER A 17 3.29 -2.80 -1.91
C SER A 17 2.49 -2.53 -0.63
N GLY A 18 1.60 -3.46 -0.27
CA GLY A 18 0.95 -3.44 1.03
C GLY A 18 1.91 -3.82 2.15
N GLY A 19 1.72 -3.22 3.34
CA GLY A 19 2.61 -3.49 4.48
C GLY A 19 2.15 -2.90 5.81
N GLY A 20 0.90 -2.46 5.96
CA GLY A 20 0.42 -1.81 7.18
C GLY A 20 1.28 -0.58 7.52
N ALA A 21 1.75 -0.46 8.76
CA ALA A 21 2.59 0.66 9.21
C ALA A 21 3.93 0.75 8.46
N ARG A 22 4.48 -0.38 7.98
CA ARG A 22 5.72 -0.38 7.18
C ARG A 22 5.58 0.44 5.89
N ALA A 23 4.36 0.58 5.37
CA ALA A 23 4.08 1.38 4.17
C ALA A 23 4.34 2.88 4.36
N TYR A 24 4.58 3.37 5.58
CA TYR A 24 5.06 4.74 5.79
C TYR A 24 6.40 5.01 5.09
N SER A 25 7.21 3.98 4.89
CA SER A 25 8.46 4.10 4.14
C SER A 25 8.23 4.55 2.69
N HIS A 26 7.09 4.24 2.10
CA HIS A 26 6.75 4.73 0.77
C HIS A 26 6.68 6.26 0.69
N ILE A 27 6.37 6.94 1.80
CA ILE A 27 6.40 8.41 1.86
C ILE A 27 7.84 8.91 1.65
N GLY A 28 8.79 8.26 2.33
CA GLY A 28 10.22 8.55 2.14
C GLY A 28 10.68 8.29 0.71
N VAL A 29 10.23 7.18 0.11
CA VAL A 29 10.50 6.86 -1.29
C VAL A 29 9.99 7.96 -2.22
N VAL A 30 8.75 8.42 -2.04
CA VAL A 30 8.16 9.51 -2.84
C VAL A 30 8.97 10.81 -2.71
N ARG A 31 9.41 11.16 -1.50
CA ARG A 31 10.27 12.33 -1.25
C ARG A 31 11.59 12.22 -2.01
N ALA A 32 12.27 11.07 -1.91
CA ALA A 32 13.55 10.86 -2.61
C ALA A 32 13.38 10.93 -4.13
N LEU A 33 12.31 10.38 -4.69
CA LEU A 33 12.01 10.50 -6.12
C LEU A 33 11.82 11.97 -6.53
N ARG A 34 11.07 12.74 -5.74
CA ARG A 34 10.84 14.18 -5.98
C ARG A 34 12.13 14.99 -5.88
N ASP A 35 12.95 14.75 -4.85
CA ASP A 35 14.25 15.43 -4.64
C ASP A 35 15.24 15.14 -5.78
N ARG A 36 15.17 13.95 -6.36
CA ARG A 36 15.98 13.57 -7.53
C ARG A 36 15.35 13.99 -8.86
N GLY A 37 14.18 14.65 -8.85
CA GLY A 37 13.48 15.09 -10.05
C GLY A 37 12.95 13.93 -10.91
N VAL A 38 12.76 12.74 -10.33
CA VAL A 38 12.18 11.59 -11.02
C VAL A 38 10.66 11.79 -11.13
N PRO A 39 10.11 11.85 -12.36
CA PRO A 39 8.68 12.06 -12.51
C PRO A 39 7.89 10.81 -12.09
N ILE A 40 6.68 11.02 -11.56
CA ILE A 40 5.71 9.96 -11.30
C ILE A 40 4.53 10.20 -12.24
N ASP A 41 4.41 9.38 -13.29
CA ASP A 41 3.38 9.53 -14.32
C ASP A 41 2.16 8.65 -14.08
N PHE A 42 2.36 7.53 -13.41
CA PHE A 42 1.34 6.58 -12.96
C PHE A 42 1.67 6.12 -11.55
N VAL A 43 0.67 5.84 -10.75
CA VAL A 43 0.90 5.30 -9.40
C VAL A 43 -0.17 4.28 -9.03
N GLY A 44 0.23 3.24 -8.32
CA GLY A 44 -0.71 2.22 -7.86
C GLY A 44 -0.15 1.39 -6.71
N GLY A 45 -1.00 0.53 -6.17
CA GLY A 45 -0.57 -0.34 -5.09
C GLY A 45 -1.68 -1.19 -4.49
N ALA A 46 -1.35 -1.83 -3.38
CA ALA A 46 -2.26 -2.64 -2.59
C ALA A 46 -2.27 -2.18 -1.12
N SER A 47 -3.39 -2.37 -0.44
CA SER A 47 -3.52 -2.10 0.99
C SER A 47 -3.04 -0.70 1.37
N MET A 48 -2.24 -0.57 2.42
CA MET A 48 -1.69 0.72 2.86
C MET A 48 -0.79 1.38 1.79
N GLY A 49 -0.12 0.60 0.93
CA GLY A 49 0.60 1.15 -0.22
C GLY A 49 -0.32 1.89 -1.19
N ALA A 50 -1.53 1.38 -1.43
CA ALA A 50 -2.54 2.08 -2.23
C ALA A 50 -3.01 3.39 -1.58
N VAL A 51 -3.06 3.46 -0.24
CA VAL A 51 -3.40 4.71 0.47
C VAL A 51 -2.33 5.78 0.23
N ILE A 52 -1.04 5.41 0.32
CA ILE A 52 0.05 6.35 0.02
C ILE A 52 0.06 6.71 -1.48
N ALA A 53 -0.17 5.74 -2.37
CA ALA A 53 -0.31 5.99 -3.80
C ALA A 53 -1.45 6.99 -4.10
N ALA A 54 -2.57 6.88 -3.40
CA ALA A 54 -3.69 7.82 -3.53
C ALA A 54 -3.32 9.24 -3.10
N CYS A 55 -2.54 9.41 -2.01
CA CYS A 55 -2.03 10.72 -1.61
C CYS A 55 -1.19 11.36 -2.71
N VAL A 56 -0.33 10.57 -3.38
CA VAL A 56 0.47 11.02 -4.51
C VAL A 56 -0.42 11.37 -5.71
N ALA A 57 -1.43 10.54 -6.00
CA ALA A 57 -2.35 10.74 -7.11
C ALA A 57 -3.24 11.98 -6.95
N MET A 58 -3.57 12.37 -5.70
CA MET A 58 -4.25 13.61 -5.35
C MET A 58 -3.41 14.88 -5.60
N GLY A 59 -2.13 14.73 -6.01
CA GLY A 59 -1.22 15.86 -6.21
C GLY A 59 -0.74 16.52 -4.90
N TRP A 60 -0.91 15.85 -3.75
CA TRP A 60 -0.46 16.42 -2.47
C TRP A 60 1.06 16.50 -2.40
N ASP A 61 1.55 17.62 -1.86
CA ASP A 61 2.97 17.77 -1.55
C ASP A 61 3.38 16.94 -0.32
N ASP A 62 4.68 16.94 -0.02
CA ASP A 62 5.21 16.12 1.08
C ASP A 62 4.69 16.56 2.46
N ALA A 63 4.47 17.86 2.65
CA ALA A 63 3.94 18.40 3.91
C ALA A 63 2.48 18.01 4.11
N GLU A 64 1.68 18.06 3.05
CA GLU A 64 0.27 17.65 3.07
C GLU A 64 0.14 16.14 3.33
N ILE A 65 0.96 15.31 2.65
CA ILE A 65 0.99 13.85 2.88
C ILE A 65 1.35 13.56 4.33
N ASP A 66 2.42 14.17 4.84
CA ASP A 66 2.88 13.99 6.22
C ASP A 66 1.79 14.33 7.23
N MET A 67 1.21 15.53 7.11
CA MET A 67 0.15 16.00 7.99
C MET A 67 -1.05 15.05 8.00
N ARG A 68 -1.54 14.65 6.82
CA ARG A 68 -2.74 13.81 6.71
C ARG A 68 -2.54 12.39 7.19
N ILE A 69 -1.40 11.77 6.85
CA ILE A 69 -1.11 10.40 7.28
C ILE A 69 -0.85 10.34 8.79
N ARG A 70 -0.11 11.30 9.37
CA ARG A 70 0.05 11.38 10.83
C ARG A 70 -1.30 11.52 11.54
N LYS A 71 -2.14 12.43 11.09
CA LYS A 71 -3.47 12.63 11.65
C LYS A 71 -4.34 11.37 11.55
N ALA A 72 -4.30 10.69 10.40
CA ALA A 72 -5.14 9.53 10.15
C ALA A 72 -4.72 8.27 10.94
N PHE A 73 -3.42 8.06 11.14
CA PHE A 73 -2.89 6.79 11.63
C PHE A 73 -2.06 6.91 12.91
N VAL A 74 -1.22 7.94 13.06
CA VAL A 74 -0.35 8.11 14.23
C VAL A 74 -1.11 8.71 15.40
N GLU A 75 -1.80 9.83 15.16
CA GLU A 75 -2.54 10.57 16.20
C GLU A 75 -3.89 9.94 16.53
N SER A 76 -4.42 9.11 15.63
CA SER A 76 -5.67 8.42 15.82
C SER A 76 -5.48 6.92 15.64
N ASN A 77 -6.23 6.11 16.38
CA ASN A 77 -6.27 4.67 16.14
C ASN A 77 -7.47 4.35 15.21
N PRO A 78 -7.26 4.25 13.88
CA PRO A 78 -8.34 3.99 12.92
C PRO A 78 -8.96 2.60 13.09
N LEU A 79 -8.22 1.66 13.69
CA LEU A 79 -8.66 0.30 13.99
C LEU A 79 -9.16 0.17 15.43
N GLY A 80 -9.42 1.27 16.14
CA GLY A 80 -9.79 1.25 17.56
C GLY A 80 -11.27 1.00 17.84
N ASP A 81 -12.11 0.78 16.83
CA ASP A 81 -13.55 0.47 16.98
C ASP A 81 -13.82 -1.04 17.06
N TYR A 82 -13.16 -1.68 18.04
CA TYR A 82 -13.24 -3.13 18.28
C TYR A 82 -14.67 -3.60 18.50
N THR A 83 -14.96 -4.83 18.05
CA THR A 83 -16.25 -5.49 18.23
C THR A 83 -16.07 -6.99 18.52
N LEU A 84 -17.15 -7.67 18.91
CA LEU A 84 -17.13 -9.12 18.91
C LEU A 84 -16.90 -9.64 17.48
N PRO A 85 -15.93 -10.53 17.27
CA PRO A 85 -15.47 -10.93 15.93
C PRO A 85 -16.48 -11.87 15.26
N VAL A 86 -17.52 -11.31 14.64
CA VAL A 86 -18.48 -12.06 13.83
C VAL A 86 -18.03 -12.05 12.36
N VAL A 87 -17.66 -10.88 11.82
CA VAL A 87 -17.20 -10.71 10.44
C VAL A 87 -15.79 -10.12 10.41
N GLY A 88 -15.44 -9.30 11.39
CA GLY A 88 -14.15 -8.69 11.58
C GLY A 88 -13.96 -8.28 13.03
N MET A 89 -12.72 -8.01 13.44
CA MET A 89 -12.41 -7.61 14.81
C MET A 89 -12.76 -6.15 15.08
N VAL A 90 -12.84 -5.31 14.05
CA VAL A 90 -13.25 -3.91 14.12
C VAL A 90 -14.47 -3.67 13.25
N LYS A 91 -15.28 -2.66 13.59
CA LYS A 91 -16.48 -2.31 12.82
C LYS A 91 -16.12 -1.60 11.49
N GLY A 92 -14.97 -0.96 11.43
CA GLY A 92 -14.52 -0.17 10.29
C GLY A 92 -15.17 1.22 10.17
N VAL A 93 -15.94 1.66 11.17
CA VAL A 93 -16.60 2.98 11.17
C VAL A 93 -15.56 4.10 11.21
N ARG A 94 -14.52 3.94 12.03
CA ARG A 94 -13.43 4.92 12.12
C ARG A 94 -12.64 5.02 10.82
N VAL A 95 -12.31 3.89 10.22
CA VAL A 95 -11.64 3.84 8.91
C VAL A 95 -12.46 4.57 7.85
N ASN A 96 -13.75 4.26 7.74
CA ASN A 96 -14.64 4.92 6.78
C ASN A 96 -14.71 6.45 7.01
N ALA A 97 -14.78 6.88 8.28
CA ALA A 97 -14.77 8.30 8.62
C ALA A 97 -13.46 8.99 8.18
N ARG A 98 -12.29 8.34 8.40
CA ARG A 98 -10.99 8.88 7.98
C ARG A 98 -10.85 8.93 6.46
N LEU A 99 -11.26 7.88 5.76
CA LEU A 99 -11.25 7.90 4.28
C LEU A 99 -12.14 9.03 3.74
N LYS A 100 -13.31 9.24 4.33
CA LYS A 100 -14.19 10.36 3.96
C LYS A 100 -13.58 11.72 4.30
N GLU A 101 -12.96 11.87 5.47
CA GLU A 101 -12.33 13.13 5.92
C GLU A 101 -11.17 13.53 4.98
N HIS A 102 -10.31 12.58 4.58
CA HIS A 102 -9.10 12.89 3.83
C HIS A 102 -9.30 12.90 2.31
N PHE A 103 -10.12 11.99 1.77
CA PHE A 103 -10.31 11.84 0.33
C PHE A 103 -11.67 12.34 -0.17
N GLY A 104 -12.61 12.65 0.74
CA GLY A 104 -13.92 13.23 0.39
C GLY A 104 -14.69 12.39 -0.62
N ASP A 105 -15.17 13.05 -1.67
CA ASP A 105 -15.90 12.46 -2.78
C ASP A 105 -15.05 12.43 -4.07
N ALA A 106 -13.71 12.38 -3.95
CA ALA A 106 -12.80 12.32 -5.09
C ALA A 106 -13.08 11.07 -5.94
N GLU A 107 -13.16 11.27 -7.26
CA GLU A 107 -13.27 10.20 -8.24
C GLU A 107 -11.87 9.83 -8.75
N ILE A 108 -11.62 8.53 -8.95
CA ILE A 108 -10.32 8.06 -9.42
C ILE A 108 -9.95 8.65 -10.78
N GLY A 109 -10.97 8.87 -11.66
CA GLY A 109 -10.77 9.43 -12.99
C GLY A 109 -10.36 10.90 -13.00
N ASP A 110 -10.55 11.61 -11.90
CA ASP A 110 -10.28 13.06 -11.78
C ASP A 110 -8.97 13.36 -11.04
N LEU A 111 -8.21 12.32 -10.67
CA LEU A 111 -6.95 12.49 -9.95
C LEU A 111 -5.85 13.09 -10.84
N ASP A 112 -4.95 13.87 -10.23
CA ASP A 112 -3.85 14.52 -10.94
C ASP A 112 -2.90 13.53 -11.62
N ILE A 113 -2.71 12.35 -11.00
CA ILE A 113 -1.92 11.25 -11.57
C ILE A 113 -2.81 10.02 -11.75
N PRO A 114 -2.80 9.36 -12.92
CA PRO A 114 -3.48 8.10 -13.13
C PRO A 114 -3.15 7.07 -12.04
N PHE A 115 -4.21 6.56 -11.41
CA PHE A 115 -4.12 5.75 -10.21
C PHE A 115 -4.85 4.42 -10.38
N PHE A 116 -4.37 3.40 -9.70
CA PHE A 116 -5.15 2.21 -9.42
C PHE A 116 -4.85 1.64 -8.02
N ALA A 117 -5.85 0.95 -7.48
CA ALA A 117 -5.69 0.08 -6.32
C ALA A 117 -6.17 -1.33 -6.65
N THR A 118 -5.66 -2.33 -5.94
CA THR A 118 -6.10 -3.71 -6.10
C THR A 118 -6.81 -4.23 -4.86
N SER A 119 -7.84 -5.03 -5.07
CA SER A 119 -8.48 -5.84 -4.03
C SER A 119 -8.73 -7.26 -4.53
N THR A 120 -9.08 -8.16 -3.63
CA THR A 120 -9.37 -9.55 -3.95
C THR A 120 -10.88 -9.79 -3.86
N ASN A 121 -11.48 -10.32 -4.93
CA ASN A 121 -12.86 -10.73 -4.95
C ASN A 121 -12.98 -12.18 -4.46
N LEU A 122 -13.55 -12.39 -3.29
CA LEU A 122 -13.71 -13.73 -2.69
C LEU A 122 -14.77 -14.57 -3.40
N MET A 123 -15.71 -13.96 -4.13
CA MET A 123 -16.76 -14.72 -4.85
C MET A 123 -16.19 -15.41 -6.09
N THR A 124 -15.22 -14.79 -6.75
CA THR A 124 -14.64 -15.31 -8.00
C THR A 124 -13.21 -15.83 -7.83
N GLY A 125 -12.52 -15.52 -6.72
CA GLY A 125 -11.11 -15.84 -6.52
C GLY A 125 -10.19 -15.04 -7.43
N THR A 126 -10.60 -13.87 -7.89
CA THR A 126 -9.83 -13.02 -8.84
C THR A 126 -9.45 -11.68 -8.24
N GLN A 127 -8.42 -11.07 -8.79
CA GLN A 127 -8.04 -9.71 -8.50
C GLN A 127 -9.06 -8.72 -9.08
N ARG A 128 -9.46 -7.73 -8.30
CA ARG A 128 -10.23 -6.57 -8.74
C ARG A 128 -9.30 -5.37 -8.83
N ILE A 129 -9.25 -4.73 -9.99
CA ILE A 129 -8.47 -3.52 -10.21
C ILE A 129 -9.43 -2.33 -10.21
N HIS A 130 -9.22 -1.38 -9.29
CA HIS A 130 -10.00 -0.15 -9.16
C HIS A 130 -9.30 0.97 -9.93
N ARG A 131 -9.85 1.38 -11.06
CA ARG A 131 -9.36 2.48 -11.92
C ARG A 131 -10.40 3.57 -12.13
N THR A 132 -11.60 3.36 -11.64
CA THR A 132 -12.74 4.28 -11.77
C THR A 132 -13.59 4.21 -10.51
N GLY A 133 -14.51 5.16 -10.34
CA GLY A 133 -15.39 5.25 -9.19
C GLY A 133 -14.76 6.03 -8.05
N GLN A 134 -15.42 6.03 -6.90
CA GLN A 134 -14.97 6.81 -5.76
C GLN A 134 -13.67 6.26 -5.15
N LEU A 135 -12.69 7.14 -4.98
CA LEU A 135 -11.38 6.79 -4.45
C LEU A 135 -11.49 6.13 -3.06
N ARG A 136 -12.30 6.70 -2.16
CA ARG A 136 -12.48 6.15 -0.81
C ARG A 136 -13.03 4.72 -0.80
N ASP A 137 -13.89 4.35 -1.76
CA ASP A 137 -14.48 3.01 -1.83
C ASP A 137 -13.44 2.00 -2.32
N ALA A 138 -12.62 2.37 -3.29
CA ALA A 138 -11.47 1.58 -3.73
C ALA A 138 -10.45 1.38 -2.59
N LEU A 139 -10.13 2.46 -1.86
CA LEU A 139 -9.23 2.39 -0.70
C LEU A 139 -9.83 1.54 0.42
N ARG A 140 -11.13 1.66 0.68
CA ARG A 140 -11.80 0.83 1.69
C ARG A 140 -11.73 -0.66 1.33
N ALA A 141 -11.89 -1.01 0.06
CA ALA A 141 -11.78 -2.39 -0.40
C ALA A 141 -10.35 -2.92 -0.25
N THR A 142 -9.35 -2.17 -0.73
CA THR A 142 -7.94 -2.60 -0.75
C THR A 142 -7.33 -2.79 0.65
N ILE A 143 -7.86 -2.11 1.70
CA ILE A 143 -7.39 -2.24 3.09
C ILE A 143 -8.22 -3.21 3.93
N SER A 144 -9.18 -3.93 3.35
CA SER A 144 -10.07 -4.85 4.07
C SER A 144 -9.37 -6.16 4.43
N LEU A 145 -8.40 -6.09 5.34
CA LEU A 145 -7.65 -7.26 5.81
C LEU A 145 -8.58 -8.32 6.42
N PRO A 146 -8.56 -9.56 5.91
CA PRO A 146 -9.38 -10.64 6.44
C PRO A 146 -9.20 -10.85 7.94
N GLY A 147 -10.32 -10.96 8.66
CA GLY A 147 -10.34 -11.11 10.12
C GLY A 147 -10.17 -9.79 10.90
N ILE A 148 -9.61 -8.74 10.31
CA ILE A 148 -9.43 -7.42 10.95
C ILE A 148 -10.60 -6.51 10.58
N LEU A 149 -10.73 -6.15 9.29
CA LEU A 149 -11.79 -5.31 8.78
C LEU A 149 -12.86 -6.13 8.08
N PRO A 150 -14.15 -5.75 8.18
CA PRO A 150 -15.20 -6.39 7.40
C PRO A 150 -14.92 -6.27 5.90
N PRO A 151 -15.19 -7.32 5.11
CA PRO A 151 -15.18 -7.23 3.65
C PRO A 151 -16.12 -6.15 3.13
N VAL A 152 -15.83 -5.64 1.94
CA VAL A 152 -16.70 -4.69 1.23
C VAL A 152 -17.59 -5.45 0.27
N VAL A 153 -18.90 -5.15 0.34
CA VAL A 153 -19.89 -5.67 -0.62
C VAL A 153 -20.02 -4.66 -1.76
N ASP A 154 -19.75 -5.10 -2.99
CA ASP A 154 -19.94 -4.32 -4.21
C ASP A 154 -20.83 -5.11 -5.19
N GLY A 155 -22.12 -4.82 -5.17
CA GLY A 155 -23.10 -5.57 -5.92
C GLY A 155 -23.17 -7.06 -5.52
N LYS A 156 -22.61 -7.94 -6.36
CA LYS A 156 -22.51 -9.39 -6.09
C LYS A 156 -21.12 -9.83 -5.64
N ASP A 157 -20.19 -8.90 -5.60
CA ASP A 157 -18.81 -9.14 -5.24
C ASP A 157 -18.58 -8.93 -3.73
N LEU A 158 -17.69 -9.72 -3.17
CA LEU A 158 -17.23 -9.59 -1.78
C LEU A 158 -15.72 -9.33 -1.81
N LEU A 159 -15.34 -8.09 -1.52
CA LEU A 159 -13.98 -7.61 -1.70
C LEU A 159 -13.23 -7.59 -0.37
N VAL A 160 -11.99 -8.07 -0.41
CA VAL A 160 -11.02 -8.01 0.69
C VAL A 160 -9.72 -7.41 0.20
N ASP A 161 -8.76 -7.24 1.10
CA ASP A 161 -7.44 -6.65 0.84
C ASP A 161 -6.75 -7.26 -0.39
N GLY A 162 -6.11 -6.41 -1.18
CA GLY A 162 -5.35 -6.82 -2.36
C GLY A 162 -4.19 -7.76 -2.04
N ALA A 163 -3.61 -7.64 -0.85
CA ALA A 163 -2.52 -8.49 -0.40
C ALA A 163 -2.85 -9.99 -0.37
N VAL A 164 -4.13 -10.36 -0.43
CA VAL A 164 -4.54 -11.77 -0.46
C VAL A 164 -4.10 -12.47 -1.76
N LEU A 165 -4.17 -11.79 -2.91
CA LEU A 165 -3.76 -12.35 -4.20
C LEU A 165 -2.52 -11.68 -4.78
N ASN A 166 -2.43 -10.34 -4.69
CA ASN A 166 -1.36 -9.59 -5.31
C ASN A 166 -1.00 -8.36 -4.45
N ASN A 167 -0.03 -8.54 -3.57
CA ASN A 167 0.41 -7.48 -2.66
C ASN A 167 1.33 -6.44 -3.32
N PHE A 168 1.91 -6.77 -4.48
CA PHE A 168 2.83 -5.91 -5.22
C PHE A 168 2.49 -5.92 -6.72
N PRO A 169 1.43 -5.19 -7.14
CA PRO A 169 0.79 -5.32 -8.44
C PRO A 169 1.57 -4.65 -9.59
N VAL A 170 2.82 -5.05 -9.78
CA VAL A 170 3.70 -4.56 -10.86
C VAL A 170 3.19 -4.99 -12.23
N ASP A 171 2.64 -6.19 -12.34
CA ASP A 171 1.98 -6.72 -13.52
C ASP A 171 0.89 -5.78 -14.03
N VAL A 172 0.04 -5.27 -13.13
CA VAL A 172 -1.01 -4.30 -13.46
C VAL A 172 -0.42 -3.00 -14.03
N MET A 173 0.68 -2.51 -13.45
CA MET A 173 1.35 -1.30 -13.96
C MET A 173 1.96 -1.55 -15.35
N ARG A 174 2.59 -2.71 -15.57
CA ARG A 174 3.17 -3.08 -16.86
C ARG A 174 2.12 -3.15 -17.96
N ASP A 175 0.89 -3.53 -17.62
CA ASP A 175 -0.24 -3.52 -18.57
C ASP A 175 -0.76 -2.11 -18.86
N MET A 176 -0.49 -1.14 -17.98
CA MET A 176 -1.00 0.24 -18.14
C MET A 176 -0.13 1.13 -19.01
N HIS A 177 1.19 0.93 -19.02
CA HIS A 177 2.11 1.78 -19.76
C HIS A 177 3.38 1.03 -20.16
N ARG A 178 4.14 1.61 -21.12
CA ARG A 178 5.35 0.99 -21.70
C ARG A 178 6.66 1.57 -21.16
N GLY A 179 6.60 2.43 -20.17
CA GLY A 179 7.77 3.09 -19.61
C GLY A 179 8.41 2.33 -18.46
N PHE A 180 9.17 3.03 -17.67
CA PHE A 180 9.87 2.49 -16.50
C PHE A 180 8.91 2.22 -15.36
N VAL A 181 9.16 1.15 -14.61
CA VAL A 181 8.42 0.82 -13.39
C VAL A 181 9.38 0.83 -12.21
N ILE A 182 9.13 1.75 -11.29
CA ILE A 182 9.79 1.80 -9.99
C ILE A 182 8.87 1.11 -8.99
N GLY A 183 9.39 0.10 -8.30
CA GLY A 183 8.66 -0.62 -7.28
C GLY A 183 9.25 -0.40 -5.89
N SER A 184 8.42 -0.05 -4.92
CA SER A 184 8.80 -0.06 -3.51
C SER A 184 8.09 -1.19 -2.80
N ASP A 185 8.84 -2.18 -2.35
CA ASP A 185 8.30 -3.35 -1.67
C ASP A 185 8.74 -3.39 -0.21
N VAL A 186 7.74 -3.31 0.67
CA VAL A 186 7.89 -3.40 2.13
C VAL A 186 7.41 -4.75 2.68
N THR A 187 7.18 -5.70 1.79
CA THR A 187 6.77 -7.04 2.16
C THR A 187 7.97 -7.74 2.81
N ARG A 188 7.83 -8.04 4.07
CA ARG A 188 8.80 -8.86 4.80
C ARG A 188 8.43 -10.33 4.62
N GLN A 189 9.42 -11.19 4.47
CA GLN A 189 9.16 -12.61 4.72
C GLN A 189 8.60 -12.73 6.14
N PRO A 190 7.42 -13.32 6.31
CA PRO A 190 6.78 -13.31 7.61
C PRO A 190 7.66 -14.08 8.60
N GLU A 191 7.99 -13.44 9.71
CA GLU A 191 8.40 -14.18 10.90
C GLU A 191 7.29 -15.19 11.21
N GLY A 192 7.68 -16.41 11.48
CA GLY A 192 6.75 -17.49 11.75
C GLY A 192 5.77 -17.08 12.87
N LEU A 193 4.54 -17.57 12.78
CA LEU A 193 3.61 -17.47 13.90
C LEU A 193 4.31 -17.98 15.16
N LYS A 194 4.18 -17.28 16.28
CA LYS A 194 4.74 -17.71 17.56
C LYS A 194 4.05 -19.01 17.98
N ILE A 195 4.70 -20.14 17.80
CA ILE A 195 4.16 -21.49 18.05
C ILE A 195 3.61 -21.62 19.46
N ASP A 196 4.28 -21.00 20.42
CA ASP A 196 3.93 -21.02 21.84
C ASP A 196 2.49 -20.53 22.12
N GLU A 197 1.99 -19.59 21.29
CA GLU A 197 0.61 -19.08 21.39
C GLU A 197 -0.44 -20.13 21.00
N PHE A 198 -0.03 -21.14 20.24
CA PHE A 198 -0.91 -22.20 19.73
C PHE A 198 -0.79 -23.51 20.52
N GLU A 199 0.30 -23.74 21.25
CA GLU A 199 0.46 -24.95 22.08
C GLU A 199 -0.57 -25.04 23.20
N LYS A 200 -0.91 -23.89 23.81
CA LYS A 200 -1.92 -23.79 24.88
C LYS A 200 -2.87 -22.64 24.61
N PRO A 201 -3.79 -22.77 23.65
CA PRO A 201 -4.67 -21.68 23.25
C PRO A 201 -5.52 -21.21 24.44
N ALA A 202 -5.41 -19.95 24.80
CA ALA A 202 -6.26 -19.33 25.79
C ALA A 202 -7.66 -19.12 25.18
N GLY A 203 -8.73 -19.40 25.95
CA GLY A 203 -10.06 -18.98 25.54
C GLY A 203 -10.15 -17.46 25.40
N PHE A 204 -11.04 -16.97 24.51
CA PHE A 204 -11.17 -15.55 24.15
C PHE A 204 -11.17 -14.60 25.36
N PHE A 205 -11.98 -14.89 26.38
CA PHE A 205 -12.04 -14.03 27.58
C PHE A 205 -10.73 -14.00 28.37
N ARG A 206 -9.99 -15.11 28.42
CA ARG A 206 -8.66 -15.17 29.08
C ARG A 206 -7.61 -14.41 28.27
N TRP A 207 -7.69 -14.47 26.94
CA TRP A 207 -6.83 -13.69 26.06
C TRP A 207 -7.05 -12.20 26.26
N VAL A 208 -8.30 -11.74 26.23
CA VAL A 208 -8.65 -10.32 26.45
C VAL A 208 -8.24 -9.85 27.84
N ALA A 209 -8.44 -10.67 28.87
CA ALA A 209 -8.02 -10.31 30.24
C ALA A 209 -6.49 -10.15 30.37
N ARG A 210 -5.70 -10.86 29.54
CA ARG A 210 -4.22 -10.82 29.59
C ARG A 210 -3.62 -9.76 28.68
N HIS A 211 -4.19 -9.53 27.48
CA HIS A 211 -3.61 -8.69 26.42
C HIS A 211 -4.47 -7.47 26.09
N GLY A 212 -5.65 -7.33 26.67
CA GLY A 212 -6.61 -6.27 26.35
C GLY A 212 -7.37 -6.51 25.03
N PHE A 213 -8.38 -5.69 24.79
CA PHE A 213 -9.16 -5.73 23.53
C PHE A 213 -8.38 -5.22 22.32
N SER A 214 -7.31 -4.45 22.53
CA SER A 214 -6.49 -3.87 21.46
C SER A 214 -5.53 -4.85 20.79
N SER A 215 -5.24 -5.98 21.42
CA SER A 215 -4.38 -7.01 20.86
C SER A 215 -5.21 -8.01 20.06
N PRO A 216 -4.91 -8.24 18.76
CA PRO A 216 -5.63 -9.25 17.98
C PRO A 216 -5.34 -10.64 18.54
N PRO A 217 -6.36 -11.49 18.66
CA PRO A 217 -6.14 -12.89 19.07
C PRO A 217 -5.34 -13.62 17.98
N PRO A 218 -4.63 -14.71 18.33
CA PRO A 218 -3.77 -15.47 17.41
C PRO A 218 -4.46 -15.92 16.11
N ILE A 219 -5.78 -16.15 16.16
CA ILE A 219 -6.57 -16.50 14.98
C ILE A 219 -6.49 -15.45 13.86
N ALA A 220 -6.39 -14.16 14.21
CA ALA A 220 -6.25 -13.11 13.20
C ALA A 220 -4.92 -13.24 12.45
N GLY A 221 -3.83 -13.57 13.15
CA GLY A 221 -2.52 -13.87 12.55
C GLY A 221 -2.57 -15.09 11.63
N VAL A 222 -3.25 -16.16 12.06
CA VAL A 222 -3.44 -17.37 11.25
C VAL A 222 -4.23 -17.05 9.98
N LEU A 223 -5.35 -16.33 10.09
CA LEU A 223 -6.18 -15.96 8.93
C LEU A 223 -5.39 -15.08 7.96
N MET A 224 -4.68 -14.07 8.48
CA MET A 224 -3.85 -13.20 7.66
C MET A 224 -2.74 -14.00 6.96
N ARG A 225 -2.01 -14.84 7.70
CA ARG A 225 -0.95 -15.66 7.14
C ARG A 225 -1.48 -16.63 6.09
N SER A 226 -2.59 -17.30 6.37
CA SER A 226 -3.21 -18.24 5.42
C SER A 226 -3.66 -17.53 4.15
N ALA A 227 -4.20 -16.31 4.27
CA ALA A 227 -4.65 -15.52 3.14
C ALA A 227 -3.48 -15.00 2.29
N THR A 228 -2.32 -14.70 2.89
CA THR A 228 -1.18 -14.06 2.20
C THR A 228 -0.03 -15.01 1.90
N ILE A 229 -0.13 -16.30 2.18
CA ILE A 229 0.97 -17.27 2.01
C ILE A 229 1.39 -17.46 0.54
N ARG A 230 0.49 -17.20 -0.39
CA ARG A 230 0.71 -17.27 -1.85
C ARG A 230 0.94 -15.91 -2.51
N ALA A 231 0.86 -14.82 -1.76
CA ALA A 231 1.17 -13.49 -2.27
C ALA A 231 2.70 -13.38 -2.45
N ASP A 232 3.21 -14.09 -3.45
CA ASP A 232 4.62 -14.07 -3.83
C ASP A 232 4.90 -12.73 -4.50
N THR A 233 5.74 -11.92 -3.84
CA THR A 233 6.17 -10.63 -4.39
C THR A 233 7.42 -10.78 -5.27
N GLU A 234 8.09 -11.94 -5.30
CA GLU A 234 9.30 -12.17 -6.11
C GLU A 234 9.02 -11.94 -7.59
N PHE A 235 7.92 -12.50 -8.10
CA PHE A 235 7.53 -12.27 -9.49
C PHE A 235 7.33 -10.78 -9.81
N GLY A 236 6.71 -10.01 -8.91
CA GLY A 236 6.55 -8.57 -9.07
C GLY A 236 7.90 -7.83 -9.02
N ARG A 237 8.83 -8.27 -8.17
CA ARG A 237 10.18 -7.68 -8.07
C ARG A 237 10.94 -7.81 -9.37
N ASP A 238 10.93 -8.98 -9.98
CA ASP A 238 11.60 -9.25 -11.27
C ASP A 238 11.03 -8.42 -12.43
N MET A 239 9.82 -7.90 -12.28
CA MET A 239 9.16 -7.05 -13.26
C MET A 239 9.44 -5.55 -13.08
N THR A 240 10.20 -5.14 -12.07
CA THR A 240 10.56 -3.72 -11.86
C THR A 240 11.86 -3.37 -12.59
N ASP A 241 11.98 -2.13 -13.06
CA ASP A 241 13.25 -1.61 -13.58
C ASP A 241 14.12 -1.06 -12.43
N VAL A 242 13.48 -0.55 -11.38
CA VAL A 242 14.12 -0.11 -10.14
C VAL A 242 13.34 -0.68 -8.97
N LEU A 243 14.00 -1.48 -8.16
CA LEU A 243 13.42 -2.07 -6.95
C LEU A 243 13.98 -1.38 -5.72
N ILE A 244 13.09 -0.86 -4.87
CA ILE A 244 13.43 -0.20 -3.61
C ILE A 244 12.95 -1.08 -2.47
N LEU A 245 13.88 -1.50 -1.61
CA LEU A 245 13.63 -2.37 -0.47
C LEU A 245 14.03 -1.66 0.83
N PRO A 246 13.12 -0.93 1.50
CA PRO A 246 13.42 -0.30 2.77
C PRO A 246 13.76 -1.31 3.86
N GLU A 247 14.75 -1.00 4.70
CA GLU A 247 15.11 -1.80 5.86
C GLU A 247 14.15 -1.51 7.03
N LEU A 248 13.25 -2.45 7.31
CA LEU A 248 12.17 -2.29 8.28
C LEU A 248 12.17 -3.45 9.30
N ALA A 249 13.37 -3.90 9.69
CA ALA A 249 13.58 -5.14 10.45
C ALA A 249 12.78 -5.19 11.77
N GLU A 250 12.56 -4.07 12.43
CA GLU A 250 11.89 -4.00 13.72
C GLU A 250 10.44 -3.50 13.67
N THR A 251 9.93 -3.14 12.48
CA THR A 251 8.59 -2.58 12.35
C THR A 251 7.55 -3.65 12.06
N GLU A 252 6.57 -3.80 12.94
CA GLU A 252 5.42 -4.67 12.73
C GLU A 252 4.33 -3.99 11.88
N LEU A 253 3.38 -4.78 11.36
CA LEU A 253 2.27 -4.28 10.52
C LEU A 253 1.38 -3.23 11.20
N ARG A 254 1.37 -3.18 12.53
CA ARG A 254 0.52 -2.30 13.34
C ARG A 254 1.30 -1.33 14.22
N ASP A 255 2.57 -1.16 13.96
CA ASP A 255 3.46 -0.26 14.67
C ASP A 255 3.33 1.18 14.13
N TRP A 256 2.15 1.77 14.37
CA TRP A 256 1.79 3.10 13.86
C TRP A 256 2.67 4.22 14.43
N GLU A 257 3.33 4.00 15.57
CA GLU A 257 4.20 5.00 16.22
C GLU A 257 5.57 5.10 15.53
N ASN A 258 5.99 4.08 14.78
CA ASN A 258 7.29 4.02 14.12
C ASN A 258 7.34 4.78 12.77
N TYR A 259 6.55 5.85 12.68
CA TYR A 259 6.37 6.63 11.45
C TYR A 259 7.67 7.22 10.91
N ASP A 260 8.38 8.00 11.75
CA ASP A 260 9.56 8.75 11.31
C ASP A 260 10.70 7.83 10.86
N ALA A 261 10.93 6.75 11.62
CA ALA A 261 11.95 5.75 11.26
C ALA A 261 11.63 5.04 9.94
N CYS A 262 10.34 4.71 9.70
CA CYS A 262 9.92 4.13 8.44
C CYS A 262 10.14 5.10 7.26
N VAL A 263 9.72 6.36 7.40
CA VAL A 263 9.88 7.37 6.35
C VAL A 263 11.36 7.56 6.01
N GLU A 264 12.22 7.68 7.03
CA GLU A 264 13.67 7.82 6.83
C GLU A 264 14.27 6.59 6.12
N SER A 265 13.92 5.39 6.57
CA SER A 265 14.39 4.16 5.92
C SER A 265 14.00 4.10 4.45
N GLY A 266 12.73 4.46 4.12
CA GLY A 266 12.29 4.54 2.74
C GLY A 266 13.03 5.56 1.90
N TYR A 267 13.32 6.73 2.47
CA TYR A 267 14.08 7.78 1.81
C TYR A 267 15.51 7.32 1.48
N GLN A 268 16.21 6.75 2.45
CA GLN A 268 17.58 6.26 2.25
C GLN A 268 17.64 5.10 1.26
N ALA A 269 16.72 4.14 1.35
CA ALA A 269 16.66 3.02 0.42
C ALA A 269 16.42 3.50 -1.03
N ALA A 270 15.57 4.51 -1.22
CA ALA A 270 15.31 5.06 -2.53
C ALA A 270 16.53 5.79 -3.10
N LEU A 271 17.25 6.57 -2.29
CA LEU A 271 18.50 7.24 -2.72
C LEU A 271 19.53 6.21 -3.19
N LEU A 272 19.74 5.14 -2.42
CA LEU A 272 20.67 4.06 -2.78
C LEU A 272 20.29 3.39 -4.11
N ALA A 273 19.03 2.98 -4.25
CA ALA A 273 18.54 2.34 -5.47
C ALA A 273 18.64 3.25 -6.70
N LEU A 274 18.39 4.55 -6.54
CA LEU A 274 18.52 5.54 -7.62
C LEU A 274 19.97 5.80 -7.99
N ASP A 275 20.90 5.82 -7.02
CA ASP A 275 22.33 6.02 -7.28
C ASP A 275 22.93 4.80 -8.01
N GLU A 276 22.51 3.58 -7.67
CA GLU A 276 22.88 2.35 -8.39
C GLU A 276 22.32 2.35 -9.81
N THR A 277 21.12 2.89 -10.01
CA THR A 277 20.44 2.94 -11.31
C THR A 277 20.90 4.11 -12.17
N SER A 278 21.54 5.13 -11.61
CA SER A 278 22.06 6.28 -12.38
C SER A 278 23.16 5.88 -13.38
N MET A 279 23.66 4.66 -13.28
CA MET A 279 24.43 3.98 -14.34
C MET A 279 23.55 3.48 -15.50
N VAL A 280 22.21 3.41 -15.33
CA VAL A 280 21.23 3.03 -16.34
C VAL A 280 20.27 4.21 -16.49
N THR A 281 20.31 4.88 -17.63
CA THR A 281 19.64 6.16 -17.95
C THR A 281 18.13 6.15 -17.61
N LEU A 282 17.75 6.61 -16.42
CA LEU A 282 16.37 7.08 -16.19
C LEU A 282 16.12 8.30 -17.08
N PRO A 283 14.94 8.43 -17.72
CA PRO A 283 14.62 9.57 -18.57
C PRO A 283 14.58 10.84 -17.74
N ARG A 284 15.60 11.70 -17.90
CA ARG A 284 15.59 13.03 -17.30
C ARG A 284 14.66 13.95 -18.12
N PRO A 285 13.91 14.87 -17.48
CA PRO A 285 12.97 15.75 -18.17
C PRO A 285 13.59 16.57 -19.30
N GLU A 286 14.90 16.86 -19.25
CA GLU A 286 15.61 17.66 -20.24
C GLU A 286 16.04 16.88 -21.49
N THR A 287 16.15 15.57 -21.43
CA THR A 287 16.68 14.76 -22.54
C THR A 287 15.60 14.39 -23.56
N ALA A 288 14.32 14.43 -23.19
CA ALA A 288 13.21 14.05 -24.08
C ALA A 288 12.91 15.13 -25.16
N LEU A 289 13.44 16.35 -25.03
CA LEU A 289 13.21 17.45 -25.98
C LEU A 289 14.29 17.57 -27.08
N LEU A 290 15.40 16.87 -27.00
CA LEU A 290 16.56 17.07 -27.91
C LEU A 290 16.82 15.92 -28.88
N THR A 291 16.04 14.82 -28.86
CA THR A 291 16.30 13.66 -29.72
C THR A 291 15.40 13.58 -30.96
N ASN A 292 14.50 14.55 -31.17
CA ASN A 292 13.61 14.60 -32.33
C ASN A 292 13.58 16.02 -32.98
N LEU A 293 14.74 16.55 -33.36
CA LEU A 293 14.86 17.62 -34.35
C LEU A 293 15.83 17.20 -35.45
#